data_90a73d5e26d0a0d829bda357881df856
#
_entry.id   90a73d5e26d0a0d829bda357881df856
#
_cell.length_a   1.000
_cell.length_b   1.000
_cell.length_c   1.000
_cell.angle_alpha   90.00
_cell.angle_beta   90.00
_cell.angle_gamma   90.00
#
_symmetry.space_group_name_H-M   'P 1'
#
loop_
_entity.id
_entity.type
_entity.pdbx_description
1 polymer ?
#
loop_
_entity_poly.entity_id
_entity_poly.type
_entity_poly.pdbx_seq_one_letter_code
_entity_poly.pdbx_strand_id
1 'polypeptide(L)'
;MSNRTSLLGAVTLFAVLSSACAQQYTGPPADLVIRNAKVVTIDHDNRRAQAVAMIGEEIIGVTSNRAIGQYIEEGTTQVIDADRRLVIPGFNDAHAHWASLNPDYIELRYITDKNIITEGVRERVAQVQPGELIRGGHWEHEMFTDKQWPTKELLDEVAPNNPVSLSRADGHSVLVNSYVLRASGITNDTPDPFGGEIQRDPVTGEATGIFKESASSLLNYNAVRVERTPEEQAERSRRGWDAANEMAMRLGVTSIQHPGGGNADLYQSMLDEGRLPYRIDVAGRLTDNADALARYDELRKRFPPEGNWIRFGYLKGFIDGTLGSGTALFFEPFEDEPDKSGLAMMPYEDLERQILASDAMGFQIGIHAIGTKANNWILNAWEKAQEVNGVRDSRHRSEHAQVLIDEDIPRFAELGVIASMQPTHCITDKRFAEKRIGLERSAGAYAWRRLLDAGVHIAFGTDYSVEPLEPLEGLYAAVTRKDRAGEEGDGWFPDQKLTMEEAIELYTLGAAYAQFMEDRKGMLKVGYLADMIIMDNDLLTIPEDEIMTSNVDYTIVGGKIVYQRDGAR
;
A
#
# COMPACT_ATOMS: atom_id res chain seq x y z
N MET A 1 -60.46 -3.15 -64.90
CA MET A 1 -61.09 -4.13 -64.02
C MET A 1 -59.95 -4.98 -63.43
N SER A 2 -59.49 -4.69 -62.21
CA SER A 2 -58.49 -5.52 -61.50
C SER A 2 -58.65 -5.24 -60.00
N ASN A 3 -59.22 -6.21 -59.33
CA ASN A 3 -59.40 -6.22 -57.88
C ASN A 3 -58.06 -6.28 -57.17
N ARG A 4 -57.75 -5.34 -56.25
CA ARG A 4 -56.69 -5.45 -55.23
C ARG A 4 -57.35 -5.79 -53.90
N THR A 5 -57.10 -7.01 -53.43
CA THR A 5 -57.42 -7.46 -52.08
C THR A 5 -56.29 -7.13 -51.19
N SER A 6 -56.49 -6.28 -50.20
CA SER A 6 -55.54 -5.96 -49.14
C SER A 6 -55.68 -6.98 -48.00
N LEU A 7 -54.63 -7.77 -47.72
CA LEU A 7 -54.48 -8.58 -46.49
C LEU A 7 -53.85 -7.69 -45.39
N LEU A 8 -54.61 -7.41 -44.34
CA LEU A 8 -54.08 -6.92 -43.05
C LEU A 8 -53.57 -8.12 -42.27
N GLY A 9 -52.22 -8.20 -42.11
CA GLY A 9 -51.61 -9.12 -41.19
C GLY A 9 -51.50 -8.50 -39.79
N ALA A 10 -52.23 -9.07 -38.83
CA ALA A 10 -52.09 -8.73 -37.41
C ALA A 10 -50.81 -9.35 -36.85
N VAL A 11 -49.81 -8.52 -36.50
CA VAL A 11 -48.63 -8.94 -35.76
C VAL A 11 -48.97 -8.96 -34.27
N THR A 12 -49.16 -10.13 -33.72
CA THR A 12 -49.33 -10.35 -32.27
C THR A 12 -47.95 -10.36 -31.63
N LEU A 13 -47.63 -9.28 -30.93
CA LEU A 13 -46.39 -9.14 -30.13
C LEU A 13 -46.54 -9.98 -28.85
N PHE A 14 -45.94 -11.17 -28.79
CA PHE A 14 -45.79 -11.93 -27.57
C PHE A 14 -44.69 -11.29 -26.74
N ALA A 15 -45.05 -10.49 -25.72
CA ALA A 15 -44.16 -10.09 -24.67
C ALA A 15 -43.88 -11.32 -23.77
N VAL A 16 -42.74 -11.96 -23.96
CA VAL A 16 -42.23 -12.98 -23.02
C VAL A 16 -41.76 -12.22 -21.79
N LEU A 17 -42.60 -12.10 -20.78
CA LEU A 17 -42.24 -11.74 -19.43
C LEU A 17 -41.44 -12.94 -18.86
N SER A 18 -40.13 -12.92 -18.99
CA SER A 18 -39.24 -13.77 -18.19
C SER A 18 -39.30 -13.28 -16.74
N SER A 19 -40.27 -13.80 -15.98
CA SER A 19 -40.18 -13.77 -14.52
C SER A 19 -39.03 -14.69 -14.13
N ALA A 20 -37.85 -14.12 -13.92
CA ALA A 20 -36.80 -14.81 -13.16
C ALA A 20 -37.38 -15.06 -11.76
N CYS A 21 -37.88 -16.26 -11.50
CA CYS A 21 -38.13 -16.74 -10.15
C CYS A 21 -36.82 -16.65 -9.43
N ALA A 22 -36.67 -15.68 -8.54
CA ALA A 22 -35.54 -15.66 -7.60
C ALA A 22 -35.59 -17.01 -6.86
N GLN A 23 -34.57 -17.81 -7.05
CA GLN A 23 -34.46 -19.12 -6.39
C GLN A 23 -34.47 -18.88 -4.89
N GLN A 24 -35.43 -19.47 -4.18
CA GLN A 24 -35.55 -19.30 -2.73
C GLN A 24 -34.32 -19.96 -2.07
N TYR A 25 -33.65 -19.23 -1.20
CA TYR A 25 -32.54 -19.79 -0.40
C TYR A 25 -33.07 -20.88 0.52
N THR A 26 -32.45 -22.04 0.52
CA THR A 26 -32.83 -23.22 1.32
C THR A 26 -31.70 -23.73 2.21
N GLY A 27 -30.60 -22.95 2.30
CA GLY A 27 -29.45 -23.27 3.16
C GLY A 27 -29.72 -22.95 4.63
N PRO A 28 -28.71 -23.13 5.49
CA PRO A 28 -28.76 -22.76 6.91
C PRO A 28 -28.88 -21.23 7.06
N PRO A 29 -29.40 -20.74 8.20
CA PRO A 29 -29.45 -19.31 8.46
C PRO A 29 -28.07 -18.70 8.45
N ALA A 30 -27.97 -17.41 8.08
CA ALA A 30 -26.72 -16.67 8.12
C ALA A 30 -26.25 -16.44 9.58
N ASP A 31 -24.93 -16.40 9.77
CA ASP A 31 -24.34 -15.98 11.05
C ASP A 31 -24.51 -14.47 11.23
N LEU A 32 -24.26 -13.70 10.15
CA LEU A 32 -24.36 -12.25 10.12
C LEU A 32 -25.07 -11.77 8.85
N VAL A 33 -25.97 -10.81 9.03
CA VAL A 33 -26.67 -10.11 7.94
C VAL A 33 -26.50 -8.61 8.11
N ILE A 34 -26.09 -7.94 7.03
CA ILE A 34 -26.20 -6.49 6.89
C ILE A 34 -27.40 -6.20 6.02
N ARG A 35 -28.31 -5.34 6.46
CA ARG A 35 -29.49 -4.93 5.72
C ARG A 35 -29.65 -3.42 5.70
N ASN A 36 -30.60 -2.93 4.89
CA ASN A 36 -30.89 -1.50 4.75
C ASN A 36 -29.63 -0.68 4.41
N ALA A 37 -28.79 -1.22 3.51
CA ALA A 37 -27.51 -0.67 3.11
C ALA A 37 -27.54 -0.09 1.67
N LYS A 38 -26.60 0.79 1.37
CA LYS A 38 -26.17 1.10 0.00
C LYS A 38 -24.96 0.23 -0.31
N VAL A 39 -25.18 -0.98 -0.82
CA VAL A 39 -24.09 -1.92 -1.12
C VAL A 39 -23.52 -1.63 -2.49
N VAL A 40 -22.23 -1.32 -2.57
CA VAL A 40 -21.42 -1.24 -3.78
C VAL A 40 -20.55 -2.48 -3.84
N THR A 41 -20.87 -3.36 -4.75
CA THR A 41 -20.33 -4.74 -4.76
C THR A 41 -18.97 -4.88 -5.42
N ILE A 42 -18.61 -3.93 -6.31
CA ILE A 42 -17.48 -4.04 -7.26
C ILE A 42 -17.65 -5.23 -8.23
N ASP A 43 -18.75 -5.97 -8.16
CA ASP A 43 -19.10 -6.99 -9.16
C ASP A 43 -19.74 -6.31 -10.38
N HIS A 44 -19.08 -6.37 -11.53
CA HIS A 44 -19.54 -5.74 -12.77
C HIS A 44 -20.90 -6.26 -13.26
N ASP A 45 -21.27 -7.49 -12.89
CA ASP A 45 -22.57 -8.11 -13.23
C ASP A 45 -23.70 -7.66 -12.29
N ASN A 46 -23.37 -7.25 -11.05
CA ASN A 46 -24.33 -6.86 -10.03
C ASN A 46 -23.80 -5.74 -9.13
N ARG A 47 -23.61 -4.55 -9.70
CA ARG A 47 -22.91 -3.42 -9.06
C ARG A 47 -23.55 -2.87 -7.79
N ARG A 48 -24.85 -3.12 -7.55
CA ARG A 48 -25.60 -2.53 -6.42
C ARG A 48 -26.52 -3.55 -5.77
N ALA A 49 -26.53 -3.54 -4.43
CA ALA A 49 -27.46 -4.30 -3.62
C ALA A 49 -27.91 -3.48 -2.39
N GLN A 50 -28.72 -4.08 -1.51
CA GLN A 50 -29.22 -3.43 -0.30
C GLN A 50 -28.93 -4.23 0.96
N ALA A 51 -28.46 -5.47 0.80
CA ALA A 51 -28.19 -6.37 1.91
C ALA A 51 -27.17 -7.45 1.52
N VAL A 52 -26.42 -7.91 2.52
CA VAL A 52 -25.43 -8.99 2.42
C VAL A 52 -25.66 -9.97 3.55
N ALA A 53 -25.61 -11.28 3.23
CA ALA A 53 -25.70 -12.37 4.22
C ALA A 53 -24.42 -13.21 4.16
N MET A 54 -23.90 -13.67 5.29
CA MET A 54 -22.67 -14.45 5.38
C MET A 54 -22.76 -15.59 6.42
N ILE A 55 -22.07 -16.68 6.12
CA ILE A 55 -21.84 -17.82 7.02
C ILE A 55 -20.35 -18.08 7.10
N GLY A 56 -19.80 -18.16 8.31
CA GLY A 56 -18.37 -18.31 8.50
C GLY A 56 -17.62 -17.22 7.75
N GLU A 57 -16.69 -17.60 6.90
CA GLU A 57 -15.87 -16.67 6.11
C GLU A 57 -16.47 -16.30 4.75
N GLU A 58 -17.65 -16.81 4.37
CA GLU A 58 -18.20 -16.69 3.02
C GLU A 58 -19.46 -15.84 2.95
N ILE A 59 -19.58 -15.05 1.88
CA ILE A 59 -20.79 -14.35 1.47
C ILE A 59 -21.73 -15.38 0.82
N ILE A 60 -22.93 -15.56 1.38
CA ILE A 60 -23.94 -16.49 0.86
C ILE A 60 -25.13 -15.80 0.20
N GLY A 61 -25.24 -14.48 0.34
CA GLY A 61 -26.30 -13.69 -0.26
C GLY A 61 -25.93 -12.22 -0.45
N VAL A 62 -26.17 -11.70 -1.67
CA VAL A 62 -26.06 -10.28 -2.01
C VAL A 62 -27.35 -9.91 -2.72
N THR A 63 -28.24 -9.14 -2.04
CA THR A 63 -29.62 -9.06 -2.48
C THR A 63 -30.32 -7.77 -2.05
N SER A 64 -31.63 -7.69 -2.25
CA SER A 64 -32.47 -6.58 -1.81
C SER A 64 -32.96 -6.74 -0.36
N ASN A 65 -33.36 -5.64 0.29
CA ASN A 65 -33.99 -5.66 1.62
C ASN A 65 -35.24 -6.55 1.66
N ARG A 66 -35.94 -6.71 0.53
CA ARG A 66 -37.11 -7.58 0.44
C ARG A 66 -36.75 -9.07 0.54
N ALA A 67 -35.62 -9.47 -0.04
CA ALA A 67 -35.23 -10.87 -0.15
C ALA A 67 -34.34 -11.34 1.00
N ILE A 68 -33.69 -10.42 1.72
CA ILE A 68 -32.70 -10.79 2.76
C ILE A 68 -33.31 -11.59 3.92
N GLY A 69 -34.61 -11.44 4.20
CA GLY A 69 -35.29 -12.15 5.27
C GLY A 69 -35.19 -13.67 5.21
N GLN A 70 -34.97 -14.26 4.02
CA GLN A 70 -34.80 -15.71 3.87
C GLN A 70 -33.49 -16.26 4.48
N TYR A 71 -32.53 -15.40 4.81
CA TYR A 71 -31.24 -15.75 5.44
C TYR A 71 -31.26 -15.56 6.96
N ILE A 72 -32.34 -14.96 7.52
CA ILE A 72 -32.42 -14.58 8.93
C ILE A 72 -33.25 -15.59 9.69
N GLU A 73 -32.68 -16.11 10.77
CA GLU A 73 -33.38 -16.87 11.79
C GLU A 73 -33.30 -16.11 13.11
N GLU A 74 -34.46 -15.83 13.72
CA GLU A 74 -34.56 -15.10 14.99
C GLU A 74 -33.82 -15.82 16.11
N GLY A 75 -32.94 -15.11 16.83
CA GLY A 75 -32.14 -15.66 17.93
C GLY A 75 -30.83 -16.35 17.47
N THR A 76 -30.64 -16.59 16.18
CA THR A 76 -29.43 -17.22 15.62
C THR A 76 -28.61 -16.21 14.81
N THR A 77 -29.27 -15.50 13.89
CA THR A 77 -28.61 -14.55 12.99
C THR A 77 -28.36 -13.21 13.67
N GLN A 78 -27.10 -12.75 13.71
CA GLN A 78 -26.79 -11.37 14.06
C GLN A 78 -27.19 -10.45 12.89
N VAL A 79 -27.85 -9.33 13.18
CA VAL A 79 -28.32 -8.41 12.16
C VAL A 79 -27.80 -7.00 12.43
N ILE A 80 -27.10 -6.42 11.45
CA ILE A 80 -26.72 -5.00 11.42
C ILE A 80 -27.71 -4.29 10.50
N ASP A 81 -28.43 -3.29 11.01
CA ASP A 81 -29.19 -2.34 10.19
C ASP A 81 -28.24 -1.18 9.81
N ALA A 82 -27.86 -1.13 8.55
CA ALA A 82 -26.88 -0.14 8.08
C ALA A 82 -27.47 1.27 7.94
N ASP A 83 -28.75 1.46 8.17
CA ASP A 83 -29.45 2.77 8.09
C ASP A 83 -29.05 3.54 6.80
N ARG A 84 -29.08 2.85 5.67
CA ARG A 84 -28.72 3.35 4.32
C ARG A 84 -27.25 3.78 4.16
N ARG A 85 -26.37 3.45 5.10
CA ARG A 85 -24.93 3.71 4.97
C ARG A 85 -24.31 2.89 3.85
N LEU A 86 -23.17 3.39 3.35
CA LEU A 86 -22.39 2.74 2.31
C LEU A 86 -21.73 1.46 2.83
N VAL A 87 -21.86 0.37 2.09
CA VAL A 87 -21.14 -0.89 2.32
C VAL A 87 -20.33 -1.21 1.08
N ILE A 88 -19.02 -1.40 1.26
CA ILE A 88 -18.07 -1.75 0.20
C ILE A 88 -17.20 -2.93 0.65
N PRO A 89 -16.49 -3.62 -0.27
CA PRO A 89 -15.45 -4.55 0.13
C PRO A 89 -14.43 -3.86 1.03
N GLY A 90 -13.86 -4.59 1.98
CA GLY A 90 -12.80 -4.05 2.83
C GLY A 90 -11.55 -3.69 2.03
N PHE A 91 -10.83 -2.65 2.44
CA PHE A 91 -9.62 -2.23 1.76
C PHE A 91 -8.54 -3.34 1.82
N ASN A 92 -7.92 -3.58 0.69
CA ASN A 92 -6.79 -4.48 0.53
C ASN A 92 -5.57 -3.61 0.17
N ASP A 93 -4.73 -3.32 1.14
CA ASP A 93 -3.53 -2.52 0.91
C ASP A 93 -2.49 -3.33 0.13
N ALA A 94 -2.27 -2.96 -1.13
CA ALA A 94 -1.36 -3.70 -2.01
C ALA A 94 0.12 -3.53 -1.66
N HIS A 95 0.48 -2.55 -0.82
CA HIS A 95 1.85 -2.26 -0.44
C HIS A 95 1.91 -1.54 0.90
N ALA A 96 2.18 -2.26 1.99
CA ALA A 96 2.38 -1.66 3.30
C ALA A 96 3.51 -2.36 4.07
N HIS A 97 4.50 -1.60 4.54
CA HIS A 97 5.60 -2.09 5.39
C HIS A 97 5.10 -2.34 6.80
N TRP A 98 4.40 -3.47 6.97
CA TRP A 98 3.63 -3.76 8.16
C TRP A 98 4.48 -4.27 9.32
N ALA A 99 4.41 -3.59 10.44
CA ALA A 99 5.19 -3.91 11.62
C ALA A 99 4.43 -3.53 12.91
N SER A 100 4.88 -4.07 14.05
CA SER A 100 4.38 -3.62 15.35
C SER A 100 4.70 -2.13 15.55
N LEU A 101 3.74 -1.38 16.09
CA LEU A 101 3.97 0.02 16.41
C LEU A 101 4.98 0.16 17.55
N ASN A 102 5.83 1.16 17.45
CA ASN A 102 6.71 1.54 18.54
C ASN A 102 6.04 2.67 19.36
N PRO A 103 5.56 2.42 20.58
CA PRO A 103 4.87 3.45 21.36
C PRO A 103 5.78 4.63 21.75
N ASP A 104 7.09 4.45 21.60
CA ASP A 104 8.11 5.44 21.96
C ASP A 104 8.68 6.16 20.72
N TYR A 105 8.04 6.01 19.56
CA TYR A 105 8.47 6.63 18.31
C TYR A 105 8.13 8.12 18.29
N ILE A 106 9.12 8.97 17.96
CA ILE A 106 8.89 10.40 17.79
C ILE A 106 8.31 10.62 16.40
N GLU A 107 7.02 10.92 16.30
CA GLU A 107 6.35 11.23 15.03
C GLU A 107 6.64 12.66 14.61
N LEU A 108 7.24 12.83 13.41
CA LEU A 108 7.68 14.12 12.87
C LEU A 108 7.02 14.42 11.51
N ARG A 109 5.93 13.75 11.19
CA ARG A 109 5.22 13.93 9.92
C ARG A 109 4.58 15.31 9.86
N TYR A 110 4.70 15.95 8.71
CA TYR A 110 4.11 17.26 8.40
C TYR A 110 4.63 18.44 9.23
N ILE A 111 5.73 18.28 9.96
CA ILE A 111 6.36 19.43 10.66
C ILE A 111 6.98 20.41 9.65
N THR A 112 6.84 21.70 9.93
CA THR A 112 7.39 22.79 9.10
C THR A 112 8.57 23.52 9.76
N ASP A 113 8.82 23.25 11.04
CA ASP A 113 9.89 23.83 11.85
C ASP A 113 10.80 22.73 12.40
N LYS A 114 12.10 22.82 12.12
CA LYS A 114 13.13 21.91 12.64
C LYS A 114 13.23 21.90 14.17
N ASN A 115 12.81 22.98 14.83
CA ASN A 115 12.82 23.05 16.30
C ASN A 115 11.93 21.98 16.93
N ILE A 116 10.86 21.54 16.22
CA ILE A 116 9.99 20.45 16.67
C ILE A 116 10.78 19.12 16.79
N ILE A 117 11.76 18.90 15.91
CA ILE A 117 12.68 17.74 16.02
C ILE A 117 13.43 17.80 17.35
N THR A 118 14.01 18.98 17.66
CA THR A 118 14.79 19.20 18.86
C THR A 118 13.94 19.05 20.13
N GLU A 119 12.72 19.57 20.12
CA GLU A 119 11.75 19.45 21.22
C GLU A 119 11.37 17.99 21.47
N GLY A 120 10.94 17.26 20.44
CA GLY A 120 10.56 15.85 20.55
C GLY A 120 11.72 14.95 21.05
N VAL A 121 12.93 15.20 20.55
CA VAL A 121 14.13 14.48 21.04
C VAL A 121 14.42 14.83 22.49
N ARG A 122 14.33 16.10 22.88
CA ARG A 122 14.57 16.54 24.28
C ARG A 122 13.55 15.93 25.24
N GLU A 123 12.28 15.90 24.89
CA GLU A 123 11.22 15.25 25.67
C GLU A 123 11.51 13.77 25.85
N ARG A 124 11.97 13.10 24.78
CA ARG A 124 12.29 11.68 24.86
C ARG A 124 13.55 11.40 25.70
N VAL A 125 14.59 12.23 25.61
CA VAL A 125 15.79 12.14 26.45
C VAL A 125 15.42 12.16 27.94
N ALA A 126 14.44 12.96 28.34
CA ALA A 126 13.97 13.02 29.74
C ALA A 126 13.28 11.74 30.23
N GLN A 127 12.92 10.82 29.34
CA GLN A 127 12.15 9.60 29.63
C GLN A 127 13.01 8.31 29.54
N VAL A 128 14.23 8.41 28.98
CA VAL A 128 15.10 7.25 28.74
C VAL A 128 16.41 7.36 29.51
N GLN A 129 17.11 6.23 29.64
CA GLN A 129 18.42 6.23 30.28
C GLN A 129 19.51 6.70 29.29
N PRO A 130 20.63 7.28 29.78
CA PRO A 130 21.79 7.54 28.95
C PRO A 130 22.26 6.28 28.19
N GLY A 131 22.56 6.43 26.91
CA GLY A 131 22.92 5.32 26.01
C GLY A 131 21.72 4.60 25.37
N GLU A 132 20.50 4.87 25.81
CA GLU A 132 19.31 4.29 25.19
C GLU A 132 19.01 4.95 23.84
N LEU A 133 18.80 4.12 22.79
CA LEU A 133 18.53 4.56 21.44
C LEU A 133 17.13 5.21 21.34
N ILE A 134 17.10 6.46 20.91
CA ILE A 134 15.90 7.21 20.59
C ILE A 134 15.59 7.05 19.09
N ARG A 135 14.36 6.65 18.78
CA ARG A 135 13.87 6.48 17.42
C ARG A 135 12.71 7.40 17.13
N GLY A 136 12.67 7.90 15.91
CA GLY A 136 11.60 8.71 15.38
C GLY A 136 11.75 8.85 13.88
N GLY A 137 10.96 9.72 13.29
CA GLY A 137 11.11 10.01 11.87
C GLY A 137 9.86 10.56 11.22
N HIS A 138 9.78 10.33 9.91
CA HIS A 138 8.80 10.88 8.99
C HIS A 138 8.96 12.40 8.77
N TRP A 139 10.15 12.95 9.12
CA TRP A 139 10.46 14.33 8.76
C TRP A 139 10.69 14.46 7.26
N GLU A 140 10.39 15.65 6.72
CA GLU A 140 10.54 15.96 5.30
C GLU A 140 11.09 17.37 5.14
N HIS A 141 12.32 17.49 4.59
CA HIS A 141 13.00 18.78 4.50
C HIS A 141 12.29 19.77 3.57
N GLU A 142 11.59 19.31 2.54
CA GLU A 142 10.81 20.16 1.64
C GLU A 142 9.58 20.80 2.34
N MET A 143 9.18 20.26 3.51
CA MET A 143 8.17 20.87 4.37
C MET A 143 8.73 22.00 5.25
N PHE A 144 10.03 22.01 5.51
CA PHE A 144 10.64 23.03 6.37
C PHE A 144 10.60 24.42 5.71
N THR A 145 10.46 25.44 6.52
CA THR A 145 10.40 26.84 6.05
C THR A 145 11.63 27.21 5.22
N ASP A 146 12.82 26.69 5.56
CA ASP A 146 14.07 26.96 4.86
C ASP A 146 14.41 25.90 3.78
N LYS A 147 13.63 24.82 3.70
CA LYS A 147 13.83 23.69 2.76
C LYS A 147 15.24 23.09 2.80
N GLN A 148 15.94 23.20 3.94
CA GLN A 148 17.28 22.67 4.11
C GLN A 148 17.24 21.34 4.87
N TRP A 149 18.10 20.41 4.47
CA TRP A 149 18.31 19.17 5.20
C TRP A 149 18.69 19.46 6.67
N PRO A 150 18.14 18.71 7.65
CA PRO A 150 18.59 18.81 9.03
C PRO A 150 19.97 18.17 9.19
N THR A 151 20.74 18.56 10.19
CA THR A 151 22.07 18.03 10.45
C THR A 151 22.20 17.49 11.87
N LYS A 152 23.25 16.68 12.09
CA LYS A 152 23.53 16.04 13.40
C LYS A 152 23.58 17.02 14.56
N GLU A 153 23.98 18.25 14.33
CA GLU A 153 24.12 19.29 15.36
C GLU A 153 22.80 19.56 16.08
N LEU A 154 21.66 19.52 15.37
CA LEU A 154 20.33 19.65 15.97
C LEU A 154 20.07 18.58 17.05
N LEU A 155 20.56 17.37 16.81
CA LEU A 155 20.40 16.23 17.72
C LEU A 155 21.45 16.24 18.83
N ASP A 156 22.70 16.60 18.50
CA ASP A 156 23.82 16.65 19.44
C ASP A 156 23.59 17.63 20.58
N GLU A 157 22.92 18.75 20.30
CA GLU A 157 22.57 19.78 21.30
C GLU A 157 21.69 19.21 22.43
N VAL A 158 20.73 18.34 22.09
CA VAL A 158 19.70 17.87 23.04
C VAL A 158 19.91 16.43 23.50
N ALA A 159 20.67 15.62 22.76
CA ALA A 159 20.91 14.21 23.06
C ALA A 159 22.41 13.84 23.01
N PRO A 160 23.30 14.55 23.76
CA PRO A 160 24.74 14.27 23.72
C PRO A 160 25.10 12.88 24.25
N ASN A 161 24.27 12.31 25.13
CA ASN A 161 24.50 11.05 25.82
C ASN A 161 23.58 9.91 25.32
N ASN A 162 22.73 10.15 24.34
CA ASN A 162 21.83 9.16 23.79
C ASN A 162 22.02 9.06 22.27
N PRO A 163 22.11 7.85 21.71
CA PRO A 163 22.04 7.68 20.26
C PRO A 163 20.66 8.07 19.75
N VAL A 164 20.60 8.81 18.62
CA VAL A 164 19.35 9.24 17.97
C VAL A 164 19.37 8.83 16.51
N SER A 165 18.26 8.30 16.04
CA SER A 165 18.05 7.90 14.66
C SER A 165 16.63 8.26 14.22
N LEU A 166 16.52 9.19 13.26
CA LEU A 166 15.25 9.73 12.77
C LEU A 166 15.15 9.49 11.25
N SER A 167 14.24 8.62 10.81
CA SER A 167 14.03 8.34 9.39
C SER A 167 13.34 9.53 8.70
N ARG A 168 13.70 9.76 7.42
CA ARG A 168 12.95 10.66 6.55
C ARG A 168 11.60 10.02 6.18
N ALA A 169 10.63 10.83 5.77
CA ALA A 169 9.27 10.38 5.42
C ALA A 169 9.25 9.28 4.35
N ASP A 170 10.14 9.36 3.36
CA ASP A 170 10.25 8.38 2.29
C ASP A 170 10.90 7.03 2.71
N GLY A 171 11.43 6.94 3.93
CA GLY A 171 12.13 5.74 4.42
C GLY A 171 13.52 5.49 3.79
N HIS A 172 13.93 6.28 2.80
CA HIS A 172 15.17 6.11 2.04
C HIS A 172 16.35 6.95 2.57
N SER A 173 16.12 7.75 3.60
CA SER A 173 17.18 8.52 4.29
C SER A 173 16.99 8.50 5.80
N VAL A 174 18.08 8.63 6.52
CA VAL A 174 18.06 8.71 7.99
C VAL A 174 18.99 9.83 8.48
N LEU A 175 18.53 10.56 9.48
CA LEU A 175 19.33 11.51 10.25
C LEU A 175 19.77 10.84 11.55
N VAL A 176 21.07 10.84 11.82
CA VAL A 176 21.66 10.34 13.06
C VAL A 176 22.55 11.38 13.72
N ASN A 177 22.68 11.30 15.04
CA ASN A 177 23.58 12.19 15.78
C ASN A 177 25.03 11.67 15.81
N SER A 178 25.95 12.50 16.30
CA SER A 178 27.38 12.16 16.44
C SER A 178 27.61 10.95 17.33
N TYR A 179 26.71 10.62 18.24
CA TYR A 179 26.81 9.40 19.05
C TYR A 179 26.76 8.13 18.18
N VAL A 180 25.76 8.07 17.27
CA VAL A 180 25.61 6.94 16.34
C VAL A 180 26.78 6.88 15.37
N LEU A 181 27.27 8.02 14.85
CA LEU A 181 28.44 8.06 13.95
C LEU A 181 29.66 7.43 14.62
N ARG A 182 29.97 7.85 15.84
CA ARG A 182 31.11 7.30 16.60
C ARG A 182 30.96 5.81 16.89
N ALA A 183 29.77 5.38 17.32
CA ALA A 183 29.49 3.96 17.60
C ALA A 183 29.55 3.08 16.33
N SER A 184 29.30 3.66 15.15
CA SER A 184 29.40 2.98 13.87
C SER A 184 30.78 3.06 13.23
N GLY A 185 31.75 3.79 13.84
CA GLY A 185 33.10 3.99 13.29
C GLY A 185 33.13 4.86 12.02
N ILE A 186 32.10 5.68 11.79
CA ILE A 186 32.01 6.59 10.62
C ILE A 186 32.96 7.77 10.82
N THR A 187 33.79 8.01 9.81
CA THR A 187 34.77 9.12 9.75
C THR A 187 34.61 9.90 8.44
N ASN A 188 35.35 10.99 8.28
CA ASN A 188 35.39 11.76 7.05
C ASN A 188 35.94 10.95 5.86
N ASP A 189 36.77 9.94 6.13
CA ASP A 189 37.38 9.06 5.11
C ASP A 189 36.54 7.82 4.80
N THR A 190 35.40 7.61 5.48
CA THR A 190 34.48 6.49 5.18
C THR A 190 33.92 6.65 3.78
N PRO A 191 34.15 5.71 2.84
CA PRO A 191 33.65 5.84 1.49
C PRO A 191 32.15 5.61 1.39
N ASP A 192 31.51 6.20 0.40
CA ASP A 192 30.13 5.88 0.06
C ASP A 192 30.05 4.45 -0.47
N PRO A 193 29.07 3.64 -0.01
CA PRO A 193 28.86 2.30 -0.56
C PRO A 193 28.19 2.40 -1.93
N PHE A 194 28.28 1.32 -2.70
CA PHE A 194 27.53 1.24 -3.96
C PHE A 194 26.02 1.41 -3.69
N GLY A 195 25.37 2.31 -4.47
CA GLY A 195 23.95 2.59 -4.31
C GLY A 195 23.60 3.35 -3.01
N GLY A 196 24.53 4.10 -2.43
CA GLY A 196 24.28 4.92 -1.24
C GLY A 196 25.15 6.18 -1.18
N GLU A 197 24.70 7.17 -0.41
CA GLU A 197 25.39 8.46 -0.24
C GLU A 197 25.45 8.81 1.26
N ILE A 198 26.64 9.14 1.77
CA ILE A 198 26.83 9.83 3.05
C ILE A 198 26.87 11.33 2.75
N GLN A 199 25.84 12.06 3.16
CA GLN A 199 25.82 13.50 2.94
C GLN A 199 26.90 14.19 3.77
N ARG A 200 27.70 15.03 3.08
CA ARG A 200 28.83 15.73 3.67
C ARG A 200 28.69 17.23 3.56
N ASP A 201 29.22 17.94 4.53
CA ASP A 201 29.37 19.38 4.45
C ASP A 201 30.35 19.71 3.30
N PRO A 202 29.99 20.57 2.35
CA PRO A 202 30.80 20.83 1.17
C PRO A 202 32.09 21.60 1.47
N VAL A 203 32.20 22.23 2.64
CA VAL A 203 33.37 23.02 3.05
C VAL A 203 34.34 22.19 3.88
N THR A 204 33.82 21.44 4.88
CA THR A 204 34.64 20.69 5.82
C THR A 204 34.86 19.23 5.43
N GLY A 205 33.99 18.67 4.56
CA GLY A 205 33.98 17.25 4.23
C GLY A 205 33.43 16.34 5.34
N GLU A 206 32.96 16.90 6.45
CA GLU A 206 32.40 16.12 7.55
C GLU A 206 31.01 15.55 7.21
N ALA A 207 30.72 14.34 7.69
CA ALA A 207 29.38 13.76 7.58
C ALA A 207 28.38 14.63 8.36
N THR A 208 27.29 15.03 7.67
CA THR A 208 26.21 15.87 8.25
C THR A 208 25.29 15.11 9.20
N GLY A 209 25.38 13.78 9.21
CA GLY A 209 24.48 12.88 9.92
C GLY A 209 23.41 12.28 9.02
N ILE A 210 23.29 12.69 7.76
CA ILE A 210 22.35 12.13 6.78
C ILE A 210 23.01 10.99 6.00
N PHE A 211 22.32 9.84 5.97
CA PHE A 211 22.68 8.65 5.22
C PHE A 211 21.52 8.28 4.29
N LYS A 212 21.81 8.14 2.99
CA LYS A 212 20.81 7.81 1.98
C LYS A 212 21.01 6.39 1.47
N GLU A 213 19.93 5.70 1.18
CA GLU A 213 19.87 4.36 0.59
C GLU A 213 20.79 3.36 1.33
N SER A 214 21.62 2.63 0.57
CA SER A 214 22.52 1.61 1.12
C SER A 214 23.54 2.16 2.13
N ALA A 215 23.80 3.47 2.16
CA ALA A 215 24.68 4.07 3.15
C ALA A 215 24.16 3.90 4.59
N SER A 216 22.85 3.79 4.79
CA SER A 216 22.25 3.51 6.10
C SER A 216 22.71 2.17 6.71
N SER A 217 23.13 1.21 5.86
CA SER A 217 23.67 -0.09 6.32
C SER A 217 25.01 0.00 7.04
N LEU A 218 25.72 1.11 6.89
CA LEU A 218 26.97 1.37 7.60
C LEU A 218 26.74 1.69 9.09
N LEU A 219 25.49 2.03 9.47
CA LEU A 219 25.13 2.40 10.84
C LEU A 219 24.97 1.16 11.73
N ASN A 220 25.76 1.08 12.80
CA ASN A 220 25.77 -0.06 13.72
C ASN A 220 24.84 0.15 14.92
N TYR A 221 23.56 -0.12 14.74
CA TYR A 221 22.57 -0.03 15.82
C TYR A 221 22.74 -1.09 16.93
N ASN A 222 23.45 -2.18 16.67
CA ASN A 222 23.74 -3.16 17.72
C ASN A 222 24.71 -2.61 18.77
N ALA A 223 25.61 -1.70 18.38
CA ALA A 223 26.55 -1.05 19.31
C ALA A 223 25.84 -0.06 20.26
N VAL A 224 24.57 0.29 19.99
CA VAL A 224 23.77 1.26 20.77
C VAL A 224 22.46 0.66 21.29
N ARG A 225 22.36 -0.67 21.32
CA ARG A 225 21.16 -1.39 21.75
C ARG A 225 21.16 -1.57 23.27
N VAL A 226 20.09 -1.16 23.93
CA VAL A 226 19.84 -1.49 25.33
C VAL A 226 19.37 -2.94 25.45
N GLU A 227 19.96 -3.72 26.33
CA GLU A 227 19.51 -5.06 26.66
C GLU A 227 18.19 -4.97 27.46
N ARG A 228 17.18 -5.71 27.02
CA ARG A 228 15.92 -5.92 27.73
C ARG A 228 15.74 -7.40 28.02
N THR A 229 15.02 -7.72 29.09
CA THR A 229 14.68 -9.12 29.33
C THR A 229 13.77 -9.65 28.21
N PRO A 230 13.77 -10.98 27.96
CA PRO A 230 12.88 -11.58 26.99
C PRO A 230 11.40 -11.24 27.25
N GLU A 231 11.00 -11.18 28.51
CA GLU A 231 9.64 -10.87 28.96
C GLU A 231 9.26 -9.42 28.63
N GLU A 232 10.14 -8.45 28.92
CA GLU A 232 9.93 -7.03 28.56
C GLU A 232 9.84 -6.85 27.04
N GLN A 233 10.68 -7.55 26.29
CA GLN A 233 10.66 -7.49 24.83
C GLN A 233 9.38 -8.10 24.26
N ALA A 234 8.92 -9.23 24.80
CA ALA A 234 7.69 -9.89 24.37
C ALA A 234 6.45 -9.01 24.66
N GLU A 235 6.36 -8.45 25.87
CA GLU A 235 5.24 -7.57 26.25
C GLU A 235 5.21 -6.28 25.41
N ARG A 236 6.38 -5.67 25.13
CA ARG A 236 6.48 -4.51 24.25
C ARG A 236 6.03 -4.84 22.83
N SER A 237 6.48 -5.98 22.29
CA SER A 237 6.08 -6.46 20.98
C SER A 237 4.57 -6.71 20.91
N ARG A 238 4.00 -7.35 21.92
CA ARG A 238 2.59 -7.64 22.00
C ARG A 238 1.75 -6.35 21.96
N ARG A 239 2.05 -5.38 22.81
CA ARG A 239 1.35 -4.07 22.82
C ARG A 239 1.46 -3.34 21.49
N GLY A 240 2.65 -3.39 20.87
CA GLY A 240 2.84 -2.78 19.55
C GLY A 240 1.99 -3.43 18.46
N TRP A 241 1.86 -4.75 18.47
CA TRP A 241 1.00 -5.47 17.52
C TRP A 241 -0.49 -5.24 17.78
N ASP A 242 -0.92 -5.19 19.05
CA ASP A 242 -2.32 -4.90 19.39
C ASP A 242 -2.71 -3.50 18.88
N ALA A 243 -1.84 -2.50 19.07
CA ALA A 243 -2.06 -1.15 18.54
C ALA A 243 -2.06 -1.09 17.01
N ALA A 244 -1.16 -1.84 16.34
CA ALA A 244 -1.15 -1.94 14.88
C ALA A 244 -2.45 -2.58 14.35
N ASN A 245 -2.90 -3.66 14.97
CA ASN A 245 -4.14 -4.35 14.61
C ASN A 245 -5.35 -3.43 14.76
N GLU A 246 -5.45 -2.72 15.88
CA GLU A 246 -6.53 -1.74 16.13
C GLU A 246 -6.53 -0.64 15.06
N MET A 247 -5.36 -0.12 14.71
CA MET A 247 -5.22 0.89 13.65
C MET A 247 -5.75 0.37 12.31
N ALA A 248 -5.31 -0.81 11.86
CA ALA A 248 -5.75 -1.37 10.59
C ALA A 248 -7.28 -1.58 10.56
N MET A 249 -7.85 -2.11 11.65
CA MET A 249 -9.29 -2.36 11.73
C MET A 249 -10.11 -1.07 11.76
N ARG A 250 -9.65 -0.06 12.49
CA ARG A 250 -10.29 1.26 12.53
C ARG A 250 -10.33 1.93 11.16
N LEU A 251 -9.35 1.67 10.32
CA LEU A 251 -9.20 2.23 8.98
C LEU A 251 -9.81 1.36 7.87
N GLY A 252 -10.45 0.23 8.24
CA GLY A 252 -11.12 -0.64 7.28
C GLY A 252 -10.18 -1.47 6.40
N VAL A 253 -8.91 -1.62 6.79
CA VAL A 253 -7.93 -2.43 6.06
C VAL A 253 -8.08 -3.89 6.45
N THR A 254 -8.71 -4.68 5.58
CA THR A 254 -9.02 -6.10 5.82
C THR A 254 -7.95 -7.05 5.29
N SER A 255 -7.06 -6.55 4.43
CA SER A 255 -5.97 -7.32 3.85
C SER A 255 -4.75 -6.43 3.61
N ILE A 256 -3.56 -6.99 3.85
CA ILE A 256 -2.27 -6.28 3.76
C ILE A 256 -1.31 -7.11 2.93
N GLN A 257 -0.66 -6.50 1.92
CA GLN A 257 0.45 -7.08 1.18
C GLN A 257 1.74 -6.44 1.67
N HIS A 258 2.50 -7.22 2.46
CA HIS A 258 3.71 -6.73 3.11
C HIS A 258 4.94 -6.99 2.23
N PRO A 259 5.59 -5.95 1.66
CA PRO A 259 6.61 -6.08 0.62
C PRO A 259 7.98 -6.55 1.11
N GLY A 260 8.11 -6.98 2.33
CA GLY A 260 9.35 -7.60 2.79
C GLY A 260 9.64 -7.45 4.26
N GLY A 261 10.42 -8.40 4.80
CA GLY A 261 10.79 -8.45 6.21
C GLY A 261 9.73 -9.03 7.13
N GLY A 262 8.55 -9.40 6.61
CA GLY A 262 7.49 -10.04 7.39
C GLY A 262 7.86 -11.44 7.85
N ASN A 263 7.37 -11.81 9.02
CA ASN A 263 7.56 -13.14 9.60
C ASN A 263 6.22 -13.90 9.59
N ALA A 264 6.04 -14.77 8.60
CA ALA A 264 4.82 -15.56 8.43
C ALA A 264 4.53 -16.46 9.65
N ASP A 265 5.56 -16.96 10.35
CA ASP A 265 5.39 -17.75 11.58
C ASP A 265 4.85 -16.91 12.73
N LEU A 266 5.24 -15.64 12.82
CA LEU A 266 4.67 -14.71 13.81
C LEU A 266 3.18 -14.48 13.54
N TYR A 267 2.81 -14.24 12.28
CA TYR A 267 1.40 -14.07 11.91
C TYR A 267 0.59 -15.34 12.14
N GLN A 268 1.18 -16.52 11.91
CA GLN A 268 0.53 -17.80 12.25
C GLN A 268 0.29 -17.92 13.75
N SER A 269 1.28 -17.57 14.59
CA SER A 269 1.08 -17.56 16.05
C SER A 269 -0.03 -16.59 16.46
N MET A 270 -0.08 -15.39 15.85
CA MET A 270 -1.16 -14.42 16.12
C MET A 270 -2.53 -14.95 15.67
N LEU A 271 -2.59 -15.66 14.54
CA LEU A 271 -3.83 -16.30 14.07
C LEU A 271 -4.30 -17.39 15.02
N ASP A 272 -3.40 -18.26 15.45
CA ASP A 272 -3.70 -19.37 16.39
C ASP A 272 -4.17 -18.84 17.75
N GLU A 273 -3.68 -17.67 18.18
CA GLU A 273 -4.10 -16.94 19.37
C GLU A 273 -5.42 -16.14 19.17
N GLY A 274 -5.96 -16.10 17.95
CA GLY A 274 -7.14 -15.28 17.61
C GLY A 274 -6.88 -13.77 17.61
N ARG A 275 -5.64 -13.35 17.39
CA ARG A 275 -5.16 -11.95 17.43
C ARG A 275 -4.79 -11.38 16.08
N LEU A 276 -4.97 -12.12 14.98
CA LEU A 276 -4.76 -11.63 13.61
C LEU A 276 -6.11 -11.28 12.99
N PRO A 277 -6.51 -9.98 12.94
CA PRO A 277 -7.85 -9.60 12.51
C PRO A 277 -7.95 -9.26 11.01
N TYR A 278 -6.87 -9.39 10.24
CA TYR A 278 -6.78 -9.12 8.81
C TYR A 278 -6.06 -10.27 8.10
N ARG A 279 -6.18 -10.31 6.77
CA ARG A 279 -5.41 -11.22 5.92
C ARG A 279 -4.07 -10.61 5.57
N ILE A 280 -3.02 -11.43 5.47
CA ILE A 280 -1.68 -10.92 5.18
C ILE A 280 -0.96 -11.77 4.13
N ASP A 281 -0.35 -11.07 3.18
CA ASP A 281 0.53 -11.64 2.18
C ASP A 281 1.97 -11.15 2.44
N VAL A 282 2.91 -12.06 2.60
CA VAL A 282 4.29 -11.76 2.99
C VAL A 282 5.22 -12.02 1.83
N ALA A 283 6.08 -11.06 1.53
CA ALA A 283 7.11 -11.21 0.50
C ALA A 283 8.45 -11.70 1.06
N GLY A 284 9.15 -12.49 0.24
CA GLY A 284 10.57 -12.75 0.40
C GLY A 284 11.42 -11.66 -0.26
N ARG A 285 12.74 -11.75 -0.11
CA ARG A 285 13.66 -10.86 -0.81
C ARG A 285 14.04 -11.42 -2.18
N LEU A 286 14.02 -10.58 -3.21
CA LEU A 286 14.51 -10.93 -4.55
C LEU A 286 15.99 -11.38 -4.47
N THR A 287 16.31 -12.49 -5.11
CA THR A 287 17.65 -13.10 -5.07
C THR A 287 17.85 -14.14 -6.18
N ASP A 288 19.09 -14.42 -6.54
CA ASP A 288 19.52 -15.55 -7.38
C ASP A 288 20.17 -16.67 -6.55
N ASN A 289 20.21 -16.53 -5.21
CA ASN A 289 20.79 -17.55 -4.34
C ASN A 289 19.87 -18.77 -4.25
N ALA A 290 20.33 -19.91 -4.75
CA ALA A 290 19.54 -21.13 -4.85
C ALA A 290 19.03 -21.64 -3.48
N ASP A 291 19.83 -21.53 -2.42
CA ASP A 291 19.42 -21.96 -1.07
C ASP A 291 18.34 -21.06 -0.49
N ALA A 292 18.41 -19.74 -0.77
CA ALA A 292 17.38 -18.81 -0.37
C ALA A 292 16.07 -19.06 -1.14
N LEU A 293 16.14 -19.24 -2.44
CA LEU A 293 14.98 -19.58 -3.27
C LEU A 293 14.33 -20.90 -2.84
N ALA A 294 15.13 -21.93 -2.50
CA ALA A 294 14.60 -23.19 -1.97
C ALA A 294 13.87 -22.99 -0.63
N ARG A 295 14.40 -22.16 0.28
CA ARG A 295 13.69 -21.81 1.54
C ARG A 295 12.39 -21.04 1.28
N TYR A 296 12.37 -20.14 0.31
CA TYR A 296 11.14 -19.42 -0.08
C TYR A 296 10.10 -20.35 -0.69
N ASP A 297 10.52 -21.35 -1.46
CA ASP A 297 9.61 -22.36 -1.99
C ASP A 297 8.99 -23.23 -0.88
N GLU A 298 9.75 -23.57 0.17
CA GLU A 298 9.21 -24.25 1.36
C GLU A 298 8.24 -23.33 2.15
N LEU A 299 8.52 -22.03 2.26
CA LEU A 299 7.58 -21.08 2.86
C LEU A 299 6.29 -20.97 2.03
N ARG A 300 6.38 -20.93 0.70
CA ARG A 300 5.24 -20.92 -0.21
C ARG A 300 4.36 -22.18 -0.09
N LYS A 301 4.97 -23.33 0.16
CA LYS A 301 4.23 -24.58 0.43
C LYS A 301 3.51 -24.56 1.78
N ARG A 302 4.10 -23.94 2.80
CA ARG A 302 3.47 -23.78 4.14
C ARG A 302 2.39 -22.71 4.17
N PHE A 303 2.58 -21.64 3.45
CA PHE A 303 1.68 -20.49 3.34
C PHE A 303 1.29 -20.32 1.86
N PRO A 304 0.44 -21.23 1.34
CA PRO A 304 0.21 -21.32 -0.09
C PRO A 304 -0.59 -20.14 -0.65
N PRO A 305 -0.47 -19.88 -1.95
CA PRO A 305 -1.21 -18.82 -2.63
C PRO A 305 -2.73 -18.92 -2.48
N GLU A 306 -3.27 -20.11 -2.22
CA GLU A 306 -4.69 -20.36 -2.00
C GLU A 306 -5.14 -20.12 -0.53
N GLY A 307 -4.20 -19.80 0.37
CA GLY A 307 -4.50 -19.55 1.77
C GLY A 307 -5.38 -18.31 1.97
N ASN A 308 -6.33 -18.39 2.91
CA ASN A 308 -7.24 -17.28 3.18
C ASN A 308 -6.63 -16.20 4.09
N TRP A 309 -5.77 -16.58 5.03
CA TRP A 309 -5.31 -15.69 6.09
C TRP A 309 -3.86 -15.23 5.92
N ILE A 310 -2.95 -16.19 5.75
CA ILE A 310 -1.52 -15.93 5.64
C ILE A 310 -1.01 -16.58 4.36
N ARG A 311 -0.28 -15.81 3.57
CA ARG A 311 0.28 -16.26 2.29
C ARG A 311 1.73 -15.83 2.19
N PHE A 312 2.51 -16.60 1.46
CA PHE A 312 3.81 -16.17 0.96
C PHE A 312 3.66 -15.86 -0.53
N GLY A 313 3.42 -14.57 -0.84
CA GLY A 313 2.92 -14.16 -2.15
C GLY A 313 4.00 -13.98 -3.20
N TYR A 314 5.06 -13.21 -2.91
CA TYR A 314 6.01 -12.78 -3.93
C TYR A 314 7.41 -12.49 -3.38
N LEU A 315 8.36 -12.14 -4.28
CA LEU A 315 9.70 -11.71 -3.92
C LEU A 315 9.86 -10.21 -4.22
N LYS A 316 10.32 -9.43 -3.23
CA LYS A 316 10.52 -7.98 -3.34
C LYS A 316 11.97 -7.64 -3.62
N GLY A 317 12.19 -6.77 -4.63
CA GLY A 317 13.46 -6.15 -4.96
C GLY A 317 13.37 -4.62 -4.99
N PHE A 318 14.53 -3.98 -5.12
CA PHE A 318 14.69 -2.52 -5.25
C PHE A 318 15.71 -2.24 -6.35
N ILE A 319 15.39 -1.34 -7.29
CA ILE A 319 16.35 -0.96 -8.32
C ILE A 319 16.83 0.49 -8.17
N ASP A 320 16.00 1.37 -7.59
CA ASP A 320 16.36 2.76 -7.35
C ASP A 320 15.87 3.26 -5.98
N GLY A 321 16.10 4.53 -5.70
CA GLY A 321 15.59 5.22 -4.53
C GLY A 321 14.38 6.11 -4.86
N THR A 322 14.26 7.29 -4.19
CA THR A 322 13.06 8.14 -4.27
C THR A 322 13.31 9.47 -4.97
N LEU A 323 12.21 10.05 -5.47
CA LEU A 323 12.23 11.37 -6.11
C LEU A 323 12.63 12.46 -5.11
N GLY A 324 12.06 12.44 -3.89
CA GLY A 324 12.33 13.42 -2.86
C GLY A 324 13.78 13.43 -2.37
N SER A 325 14.43 12.27 -2.26
CA SER A 325 15.85 12.15 -1.88
C SER A 325 16.82 12.42 -3.03
N GLY A 326 16.33 12.56 -4.28
CA GLY A 326 17.18 12.69 -5.48
C GLY A 326 17.91 11.41 -5.84
N THR A 327 17.33 10.25 -5.51
CA THR A 327 17.94 8.93 -5.72
C THR A 327 17.14 8.04 -6.68
N ALA A 328 15.93 8.45 -7.08
CA ALA A 328 15.18 7.80 -8.15
C ALA A 328 15.95 7.86 -9.49
N LEU A 329 16.02 6.73 -10.21
CA LEU A 329 16.89 6.56 -11.37
C LEU A 329 16.20 6.98 -12.68
N PHE A 330 16.68 8.07 -13.28
CA PHE A 330 16.19 8.64 -14.52
C PHE A 330 17.17 8.46 -15.68
N PHE A 331 16.68 8.58 -16.91
CA PHE A 331 17.54 8.68 -18.09
C PHE A 331 18.26 10.02 -18.14
N GLU A 332 17.54 11.12 -17.85
CA GLU A 332 18.06 12.47 -17.82
C GLU A 332 18.36 12.91 -16.39
N PRO A 333 19.28 13.86 -16.20
CA PRO A 333 19.56 14.43 -14.87
C PRO A 333 18.36 15.14 -14.25
N PHE A 334 18.41 15.35 -12.94
CA PHE A 334 17.47 16.22 -12.23
C PHE A 334 17.67 17.68 -12.69
N GLU A 335 16.57 18.44 -12.75
CA GLU A 335 16.63 19.87 -13.12
C GLU A 335 17.39 20.71 -12.08
N ASP A 336 17.21 20.39 -10.81
CA ASP A 336 17.86 21.09 -9.70
C ASP A 336 19.22 20.51 -9.29
N GLU A 337 19.61 19.33 -9.82
CA GLU A 337 20.92 18.69 -9.64
C GLU A 337 21.42 18.12 -10.98
N PRO A 338 21.89 18.99 -11.93
CA PRO A 338 22.19 18.58 -13.32
C PRO A 338 23.32 17.56 -13.47
N ASP A 339 24.09 17.32 -12.44
CA ASP A 339 25.17 16.33 -12.42
C ASP A 339 24.70 14.94 -11.92
N LYS A 340 23.41 14.81 -11.51
CA LYS A 340 22.83 13.59 -10.95
C LYS A 340 21.60 13.14 -11.71
N SER A 341 21.48 11.85 -11.96
CA SER A 341 20.30 11.20 -12.56
C SER A 341 19.74 10.06 -11.66
N GLY A 342 20.05 10.09 -10.38
CA GLY A 342 19.65 9.08 -9.41
C GLY A 342 20.72 8.01 -9.14
N LEU A 343 20.35 7.00 -8.36
CA LEU A 343 21.23 5.92 -7.94
C LEU A 343 20.59 4.56 -8.26
N ALA A 344 21.31 3.73 -9.00
CA ALA A 344 20.93 2.33 -9.14
C ALA A 344 21.36 1.56 -7.88
N MET A 345 20.42 0.84 -7.25
CA MET A 345 20.71 0.04 -6.04
C MET A 345 21.54 -1.21 -6.36
N MET A 346 21.55 -1.64 -7.62
CA MET A 346 22.40 -2.72 -8.14
C MET A 346 22.66 -2.53 -9.64
N PRO A 347 23.70 -3.16 -10.21
CA PRO A 347 23.89 -3.21 -11.66
C PRO A 347 22.70 -3.88 -12.37
N TYR A 348 22.42 -3.48 -13.60
CA TYR A 348 21.33 -4.05 -14.39
C TYR A 348 21.48 -5.58 -14.57
N GLU A 349 22.69 -6.04 -14.80
CA GLU A 349 23.00 -7.47 -15.02
C GLU A 349 22.70 -8.30 -13.75
N ASP A 350 22.86 -7.73 -12.56
CA ASP A 350 22.52 -8.39 -11.30
C ASP A 350 21.01 -8.45 -11.11
N LEU A 351 20.30 -7.37 -11.45
CA LEU A 351 18.83 -7.34 -11.46
C LEU A 351 18.26 -8.41 -12.40
N GLU A 352 18.71 -8.42 -13.66
CA GLU A 352 18.26 -9.38 -14.67
C GLU A 352 18.51 -10.83 -14.21
N ARG A 353 19.69 -11.13 -13.69
CA ARG A 353 20.04 -12.46 -13.19
C ARG A 353 19.12 -12.91 -12.04
N GLN A 354 18.83 -12.00 -11.08
CA GLN A 354 17.94 -12.30 -9.94
C GLN A 354 16.50 -12.51 -10.42
N ILE A 355 16.02 -11.72 -11.37
CA ILE A 355 14.69 -11.87 -11.97
C ILE A 355 14.59 -13.22 -12.68
N LEU A 356 15.53 -13.55 -13.57
CA LEU A 356 15.53 -14.82 -14.30
C LEU A 356 15.50 -16.03 -13.36
N ALA A 357 16.34 -16.03 -12.32
CA ALA A 357 16.40 -17.11 -11.36
C ALA A 357 15.10 -17.26 -10.55
N SER A 358 14.54 -16.15 -10.08
CA SER A 358 13.31 -16.15 -9.28
C SER A 358 12.08 -16.50 -10.12
N ASP A 359 11.98 -15.99 -11.35
CA ASP A 359 10.88 -16.28 -12.27
C ASP A 359 10.90 -17.76 -12.74
N ALA A 360 12.09 -18.33 -12.99
CA ALA A 360 12.24 -19.76 -13.34
C ALA A 360 11.68 -20.69 -12.25
N MET A 361 11.63 -20.25 -10.98
CA MET A 361 11.00 -20.98 -9.88
C MET A 361 9.50 -20.68 -9.72
N GLY A 362 8.92 -19.91 -10.64
CA GLY A 362 7.49 -19.57 -10.65
C GLY A 362 7.08 -18.55 -9.59
N PHE A 363 8.00 -17.76 -9.02
CA PHE A 363 7.64 -16.68 -8.12
C PHE A 363 7.07 -15.48 -8.88
N GLN A 364 6.08 -14.81 -8.29
CA GLN A 364 5.77 -13.44 -8.61
C GLN A 364 6.90 -12.55 -8.08
N ILE A 365 7.21 -11.45 -8.76
CA ILE A 365 8.29 -10.53 -8.39
C ILE A 365 7.73 -9.12 -8.36
N GLY A 366 7.93 -8.40 -7.25
CA GLY A 366 7.63 -6.98 -7.11
C GLY A 366 8.93 -6.20 -6.95
N ILE A 367 9.13 -5.15 -7.76
CA ILE A 367 10.35 -4.34 -7.71
C ILE A 367 10.01 -2.88 -7.54
N HIS A 368 10.57 -2.27 -6.48
CA HIS A 368 10.55 -0.83 -6.30
C HIS A 368 11.21 -0.14 -7.49
N ALA A 369 10.47 0.68 -8.22
CA ALA A 369 10.93 1.43 -9.36
C ALA A 369 10.17 2.77 -9.48
N ILE A 370 10.86 3.87 -9.20
CA ILE A 370 10.29 5.23 -9.20
C ILE A 370 10.66 5.98 -10.47
N GLY A 371 11.94 6.02 -10.84
CA GLY A 371 12.42 6.78 -11.99
C GLY A 371 12.12 6.11 -13.33
N THR A 372 12.16 6.90 -14.39
CA THR A 372 11.87 6.42 -15.76
C THR A 372 12.80 5.31 -16.21
N LYS A 373 14.10 5.43 -15.91
CA LYS A 373 15.10 4.41 -16.25
C LYS A 373 14.94 3.14 -15.41
N ALA A 374 14.56 3.27 -14.13
CA ALA A 374 14.28 2.15 -13.26
C ALA A 374 13.12 1.30 -13.79
N ASN A 375 12.00 1.94 -14.13
CA ASN A 375 10.83 1.26 -14.71
C ASN A 375 11.16 0.59 -16.04
N ASN A 376 11.90 1.27 -16.93
CA ASN A 376 12.35 0.69 -18.19
C ASN A 376 13.22 -0.56 -17.97
N TRP A 377 14.15 -0.51 -17.01
CA TRP A 377 15.04 -1.63 -16.72
C TRP A 377 14.27 -2.87 -16.23
N ILE A 378 13.31 -2.70 -15.34
CA ILE A 378 12.53 -3.85 -14.86
C ILE A 378 11.66 -4.44 -15.97
N LEU A 379 11.06 -3.61 -16.84
CA LEU A 379 10.31 -4.09 -18.01
C LEU A 379 11.20 -4.89 -18.96
N ASN A 380 12.42 -4.40 -19.27
CA ASN A 380 13.38 -5.11 -20.09
C ASN A 380 13.76 -6.47 -19.48
N ALA A 381 13.99 -6.52 -18.16
CA ALA A 381 14.35 -7.74 -17.46
C ALA A 381 13.18 -8.74 -17.42
N TRP A 382 11.92 -8.30 -17.31
CA TRP A 382 10.76 -9.18 -17.38
C TRP A 382 10.46 -9.68 -18.80
N GLU A 383 10.66 -8.84 -19.81
CA GLU A 383 10.61 -9.27 -21.21
C GLU A 383 11.66 -10.38 -21.46
N LYS A 384 12.88 -10.18 -20.95
CA LYS A 384 13.94 -11.19 -21.00
C LYS A 384 13.57 -12.47 -20.25
N ALA A 385 12.90 -12.38 -19.12
CA ALA A 385 12.42 -13.55 -18.38
C ALA A 385 11.37 -14.33 -19.18
N GLN A 386 10.44 -13.66 -19.86
CA GLN A 386 9.48 -14.34 -20.76
C GLN A 386 10.16 -15.01 -21.94
N GLU A 387 11.22 -14.40 -22.52
CA GLU A 387 12.00 -15.02 -23.59
C GLU A 387 12.73 -16.29 -23.13
N VAL A 388 13.33 -16.28 -21.94
CA VAL A 388 14.19 -17.35 -21.44
C VAL A 388 13.39 -18.46 -20.75
N ASN A 389 12.45 -18.10 -19.90
CA ASN A 389 11.69 -19.03 -19.05
C ASN A 389 10.32 -19.40 -19.64
N GLY A 390 9.87 -18.67 -20.68
CA GLY A 390 8.55 -18.80 -21.29
C GLY A 390 7.49 -17.86 -20.67
N VAL A 391 6.46 -17.57 -21.45
CA VAL A 391 5.34 -16.72 -21.04
C VAL A 391 4.41 -17.48 -20.09
N ARG A 392 4.06 -16.89 -18.97
CA ARG A 392 3.07 -17.38 -17.99
C ARG A 392 2.29 -16.22 -17.39
N ASP A 393 1.19 -16.48 -16.72
CA ASP A 393 0.51 -15.49 -15.86
C ASP A 393 1.37 -15.26 -14.60
N SER A 394 2.37 -14.39 -14.72
CA SER A 394 3.33 -14.09 -13.64
C SER A 394 2.89 -12.92 -12.77
N ARG A 395 2.13 -11.99 -13.33
CA ARG A 395 1.66 -10.76 -12.68
C ARG A 395 2.77 -10.05 -11.90
N HIS A 396 3.96 -9.97 -12.50
CA HIS A 396 5.05 -9.20 -11.90
C HIS A 396 4.62 -7.76 -11.65
N ARG A 397 5.20 -7.12 -10.63
CA ARG A 397 4.71 -5.84 -10.13
C ARG A 397 5.81 -4.78 -10.19
N SER A 398 5.57 -3.68 -10.88
CA SER A 398 6.31 -2.44 -10.63
C SER A 398 5.72 -1.80 -9.38
N GLU A 399 6.44 -1.88 -8.27
CA GLU A 399 6.06 -1.19 -7.04
C GLU A 399 6.40 0.29 -7.22
N HIS A 400 5.41 1.12 -7.03
CA HIS A 400 5.31 2.55 -7.30
C HIS A 400 4.98 2.87 -8.75
N ALA A 401 5.68 2.34 -9.79
CA ALA A 401 5.46 2.70 -11.19
C ALA A 401 5.27 4.22 -11.34
N GLN A 402 6.13 5.01 -10.63
CA GLN A 402 5.76 6.37 -10.25
C GLN A 402 5.91 7.36 -11.38
N VAL A 403 7.04 7.34 -12.09
CA VAL A 403 7.29 8.20 -13.26
C VAL A 403 7.62 7.32 -14.46
N LEU A 404 6.81 7.42 -15.50
CA LEU A 404 6.91 6.59 -16.69
C LEU A 404 7.16 7.42 -17.95
N ILE A 405 7.91 6.87 -18.91
CA ILE A 405 7.92 7.39 -20.28
C ILE A 405 6.74 6.80 -21.05
N ASP A 406 6.31 7.50 -22.09
CA ASP A 406 5.13 7.13 -22.89
C ASP A 406 5.28 5.76 -23.56
N GLU A 407 6.49 5.43 -23.99
CA GLU A 407 6.82 4.17 -24.64
C GLU A 407 6.70 2.95 -23.72
N ASP A 408 6.88 3.13 -22.41
CA ASP A 408 6.82 2.03 -21.46
C ASP A 408 5.39 1.70 -20.99
N ILE A 409 4.46 2.66 -21.05
CA ILE A 409 3.07 2.45 -20.58
C ILE A 409 2.39 1.23 -21.24
N PRO A 410 2.37 1.08 -22.59
CA PRO A 410 1.76 -0.09 -23.22
C PRO A 410 2.46 -1.40 -22.88
N ARG A 411 3.76 -1.39 -22.59
CA ARG A 411 4.55 -2.57 -22.26
C ARG A 411 4.08 -3.26 -20.97
N PHE A 412 3.53 -2.48 -20.00
CA PHE A 412 2.93 -3.08 -18.81
C PHE A 412 1.82 -4.08 -19.18
N ALA A 413 0.89 -3.69 -20.06
CA ALA A 413 -0.19 -4.56 -20.51
C ALA A 413 0.34 -5.72 -21.37
N GLU A 414 1.27 -5.45 -22.29
CA GLU A 414 1.87 -6.45 -23.19
C GLU A 414 2.61 -7.55 -22.42
N LEU A 415 3.31 -7.19 -21.33
CA LEU A 415 4.07 -8.11 -20.48
C LEU A 415 3.24 -8.70 -19.32
N GLY A 416 1.99 -8.24 -19.13
CA GLY A 416 1.15 -8.64 -17.99
C GLY A 416 1.68 -8.14 -16.65
N VAL A 417 2.36 -6.98 -16.64
CA VAL A 417 2.91 -6.34 -15.44
C VAL A 417 1.86 -5.49 -14.75
N ILE A 418 1.79 -5.58 -13.43
CA ILE A 418 0.90 -4.78 -12.60
C ILE A 418 1.61 -3.49 -12.19
N ALA A 419 0.92 -2.35 -12.29
CA ALA A 419 1.33 -1.11 -11.65
C ALA A 419 0.79 -1.06 -10.20
N SER A 420 1.65 -1.32 -9.22
CA SER A 420 1.31 -1.29 -7.79
C SER A 420 1.62 0.09 -7.23
N MET A 421 0.60 0.94 -7.12
CA MET A 421 0.78 2.39 -6.95
C MET A 421 0.17 2.89 -5.64
N GLN A 422 0.67 4.05 -5.19
CA GLN A 422 0.25 4.68 -3.94
C GLN A 422 -0.29 6.09 -4.25
N PRO A 423 -1.62 6.26 -4.26
CA PRO A 423 -2.20 7.55 -4.64
C PRO A 423 -1.80 8.71 -3.73
N THR A 424 -1.58 8.47 -2.44
CA THR A 424 -1.15 9.48 -1.49
C THR A 424 0.19 10.12 -1.87
N HIS A 425 1.14 9.33 -2.42
CA HIS A 425 2.41 9.86 -2.91
C HIS A 425 2.24 10.96 -3.97
N CYS A 426 1.19 10.88 -4.81
CA CYS A 426 0.92 11.92 -5.81
C CYS A 426 0.74 13.30 -5.17
N ILE A 427 -0.03 13.38 -4.09
CA ILE A 427 -0.34 14.65 -3.44
C ILE A 427 0.77 15.12 -2.49
N THR A 428 1.67 14.22 -2.09
CA THR A 428 2.85 14.60 -1.30
C THR A 428 4.03 15.01 -2.18
N ASP A 429 4.25 14.33 -3.30
CA ASP A 429 5.41 14.58 -4.18
C ASP A 429 5.24 15.77 -5.11
N LYS A 430 4.03 16.14 -5.50
CA LYS A 430 3.78 17.25 -6.42
C LYS A 430 4.46 18.55 -5.98
N ARG A 431 4.68 18.77 -4.68
CA ARG A 431 5.34 19.96 -4.12
C ARG A 431 6.80 20.13 -4.56
N PHE A 432 7.46 19.04 -5.00
CA PHE A 432 8.85 19.08 -5.43
C PHE A 432 9.08 18.36 -6.79
N ALA A 433 8.11 17.63 -7.30
CA ALA A 433 8.28 16.84 -8.52
C ALA A 433 8.70 17.73 -9.70
N GLU A 434 7.99 18.84 -9.96
CA GLU A 434 8.31 19.75 -11.05
C GLU A 434 9.67 20.43 -10.88
N LYS A 435 10.09 20.74 -9.66
CA LYS A 435 11.43 21.25 -9.35
C LYS A 435 12.51 20.22 -9.68
N ARG A 436 12.24 18.94 -9.38
CA ARG A 436 13.19 17.84 -9.56
C ARG A 436 13.33 17.41 -11.02
N ILE A 437 12.21 17.21 -11.71
CA ILE A 437 12.18 16.59 -13.04
C ILE A 437 11.55 17.45 -14.13
N GLY A 438 11.15 18.68 -13.81
CA GLY A 438 10.49 19.59 -14.77
C GLY A 438 9.03 19.20 -15.03
N LEU A 439 8.28 20.14 -15.61
CA LEU A 439 6.84 19.97 -15.89
C LEU A 439 6.59 18.83 -16.90
N GLU A 440 7.38 18.72 -17.95
CA GLU A 440 7.19 17.73 -19.01
C GLU A 440 7.31 16.30 -18.47
N ARG A 441 8.37 15.98 -17.75
CA ARG A 441 8.57 14.66 -17.14
C ARG A 441 7.55 14.38 -16.03
N SER A 442 7.11 15.41 -15.32
CA SER A 442 6.07 15.28 -14.28
C SER A 442 4.71 14.85 -14.84
N ALA A 443 4.43 15.07 -16.13
CA ALA A 443 3.23 14.57 -16.78
C ALA A 443 3.18 13.02 -16.87
N GLY A 444 4.33 12.36 -16.80
CA GLY A 444 4.44 10.90 -16.68
C GLY A 444 4.29 10.35 -15.26
N ALA A 445 4.16 11.24 -14.25
CA ALA A 445 4.05 10.84 -12.86
C ALA A 445 2.62 10.48 -12.46
N TYR A 446 2.45 9.33 -11.79
CA TYR A 446 1.14 8.87 -11.31
C TYR A 446 0.10 8.82 -12.43
N ALA A 447 0.45 8.20 -13.55
CA ALA A 447 -0.31 8.22 -14.80
C ALA A 447 -1.46 7.19 -14.80
N TRP A 448 -2.30 7.18 -13.77
CA TRP A 448 -3.33 6.16 -13.53
C TRP A 448 -4.31 6.03 -14.69
N ARG A 449 -4.84 7.15 -15.23
CA ARG A 449 -5.78 7.13 -16.35
C ARG A 449 -5.13 6.55 -17.59
N ARG A 450 -3.91 6.97 -17.92
CA ARG A 450 -3.18 6.47 -19.08
C ARG A 450 -2.87 4.98 -18.97
N LEU A 451 -2.52 4.49 -17.77
CA LEU A 451 -2.31 3.07 -17.52
C LEU A 451 -3.61 2.26 -17.67
N LEU A 452 -4.74 2.73 -17.09
CA LEU A 452 -6.04 2.08 -17.26
C LEU A 452 -6.49 2.05 -18.72
N ASP A 453 -6.34 3.17 -19.44
CA ASP A 453 -6.70 3.29 -20.86
C ASP A 453 -5.83 2.37 -21.75
N ALA A 454 -4.60 2.07 -21.33
CA ALA A 454 -3.73 1.10 -21.96
C ALA A 454 -4.04 -0.37 -21.57
N GLY A 455 -5.04 -0.61 -20.70
CA GLY A 455 -5.41 -1.94 -20.24
C GLY A 455 -4.50 -2.54 -19.17
N VAL A 456 -3.72 -1.70 -18.48
CA VAL A 456 -2.84 -2.14 -17.40
C VAL A 456 -3.64 -2.40 -16.13
N HIS A 457 -3.37 -3.50 -15.46
CA HIS A 457 -3.89 -3.76 -14.12
C HIS A 457 -3.17 -2.89 -13.10
N ILE A 458 -3.94 -2.16 -12.31
CA ILE A 458 -3.43 -1.30 -11.23
C ILE A 458 -3.90 -1.88 -9.89
N ALA A 459 -3.01 -1.88 -8.90
CA ALA A 459 -3.33 -2.17 -7.51
C ALA A 459 -2.92 -0.97 -6.65
N PHE A 460 -3.82 -0.51 -5.77
CA PHE A 460 -3.54 0.58 -4.85
C PHE A 460 -3.13 0.08 -3.47
N GLY A 461 -2.22 0.81 -2.85
CA GLY A 461 -1.77 0.64 -1.47
C GLY A 461 -1.37 1.97 -0.86
N THR A 462 -0.97 1.98 0.40
CA THR A 462 -0.58 3.19 1.12
C THR A 462 0.93 3.41 1.16
N ASP A 463 1.71 2.33 1.03
CA ASP A 463 3.14 2.31 1.36
C ASP A 463 3.39 2.69 2.83
N TYR A 464 2.45 2.28 3.73
CA TYR A 464 2.69 2.44 5.16
C TYR A 464 4.04 1.77 5.52
N SER A 465 4.95 2.39 6.25
CA SER A 465 4.92 3.60 7.07
C SER A 465 5.44 4.86 6.36
N VAL A 466 5.74 4.81 5.06
CA VAL A 466 6.14 6.01 4.29
C VAL A 466 5.01 7.04 4.34
N GLU A 467 3.82 6.65 3.97
CA GLU A 467 2.60 7.42 4.18
C GLU A 467 1.75 6.81 5.32
N PRO A 468 0.77 7.53 5.86
CA PRO A 468 -0.18 6.94 6.80
C PRO A 468 -0.92 5.74 6.22
N LEU A 469 -1.28 4.76 7.06
CA LEU A 469 -2.20 3.68 6.68
C LEU A 469 -3.63 4.28 6.59
N GLU A 470 -3.89 5.06 5.57
CA GLU A 470 -5.14 5.83 5.45
C GLU A 470 -5.72 5.71 4.02
N PRO A 471 -6.47 4.62 3.71
CA PRO A 471 -7.02 4.43 2.37
C PRO A 471 -7.92 5.58 1.90
N LEU A 472 -8.65 6.26 2.82
CA LEU A 472 -9.48 7.41 2.46
C LEU A 472 -8.67 8.58 1.91
N GLU A 473 -7.47 8.80 2.41
CA GLU A 473 -6.54 9.77 1.85
C GLU A 473 -6.07 9.38 0.44
N GLY A 474 -5.81 8.09 0.23
CA GLY A 474 -5.52 7.55 -1.09
C GLY A 474 -6.68 7.71 -2.07
N LEU A 475 -7.93 7.45 -1.64
CA LEU A 475 -9.13 7.70 -2.44
C LEU A 475 -9.27 9.18 -2.79
N TYR A 476 -9.10 10.08 -1.80
CA TYR A 476 -9.08 11.52 -2.01
C TYR A 476 -8.03 11.92 -3.05
N ALA A 477 -6.80 11.45 -2.91
CA ALA A 477 -5.72 11.73 -3.84
C ALA A 477 -6.04 11.25 -5.27
N ALA A 478 -6.62 10.05 -5.41
CA ALA A 478 -6.96 9.48 -6.71
C ALA A 478 -8.05 10.26 -7.45
N VAL A 479 -9.04 10.80 -6.74
CA VAL A 479 -10.18 11.49 -7.37
C VAL A 479 -9.97 12.99 -7.50
N THR A 480 -9.12 13.60 -6.66
CA THR A 480 -8.93 15.06 -6.65
C THR A 480 -7.57 15.49 -7.20
N ARG A 481 -6.50 14.74 -6.93
CA ARG A 481 -5.09 15.12 -7.16
C ARG A 481 -4.71 16.46 -6.50
N LYS A 482 -5.43 16.83 -5.44
CA LYS A 482 -5.20 18.01 -4.60
C LYS A 482 -4.40 17.60 -3.36
N ASP A 483 -3.68 18.55 -2.77
CA ASP A 483 -3.02 18.31 -1.50
C ASP A 483 -4.03 18.20 -0.32
N ARG A 484 -3.52 17.88 0.87
CA ARG A 484 -4.35 17.73 2.08
C ARG A 484 -5.06 19.00 2.52
N ALA A 485 -4.59 20.18 2.09
CA ALA A 485 -5.23 21.46 2.39
C ALA A 485 -6.40 21.78 1.45
N GLY A 486 -6.60 20.98 0.39
CA GLY A 486 -7.68 21.19 -0.55
C GLY A 486 -7.46 22.42 -1.43
N GLU A 487 -6.30 22.52 -2.07
CA GLU A 487 -5.93 23.63 -2.95
C GLU A 487 -7.01 23.98 -3.98
N GLU A 488 -7.05 25.25 -4.40
CA GLU A 488 -7.96 25.71 -5.44
C GLU A 488 -7.62 25.07 -6.80
N GLY A 489 -8.63 24.94 -7.69
CA GLY A 489 -8.49 24.41 -9.05
C GLY A 489 -8.78 22.92 -9.15
N ASP A 490 -8.33 22.34 -10.27
CA ASP A 490 -8.68 20.97 -10.65
C ASP A 490 -7.67 19.90 -10.20
N GLY A 491 -6.68 20.27 -9.37
CA GLY A 491 -5.60 19.37 -8.94
C GLY A 491 -4.46 19.23 -9.94
N TRP A 492 -3.41 18.49 -9.55
CA TRP A 492 -2.18 18.32 -10.34
C TRP A 492 -2.39 17.29 -11.47
N PHE A 493 -2.21 17.67 -12.74
CA PHE A 493 -2.53 16.86 -13.93
C PHE A 493 -3.93 16.23 -13.85
N PRO A 494 -5.01 17.03 -13.90
CA PRO A 494 -6.38 16.58 -13.60
C PRO A 494 -6.96 15.57 -14.60
N ASP A 495 -6.37 15.44 -15.79
CA ASP A 495 -6.67 14.42 -16.79
C ASP A 495 -6.33 12.98 -16.31
N GLN A 496 -5.55 12.84 -15.25
CA GLN A 496 -5.21 11.57 -14.64
C GLN A 496 -6.13 11.16 -13.49
N LYS A 497 -7.16 11.96 -13.15
CA LYS A 497 -8.13 11.64 -12.10
C LYS A 497 -8.91 10.36 -12.39
N LEU A 498 -9.29 9.69 -11.33
CA LEU A 498 -10.19 8.55 -11.33
C LEU A 498 -11.57 8.93 -10.79
N THR A 499 -12.57 8.15 -11.11
CA THR A 499 -13.84 8.18 -10.39
C THR A 499 -13.69 7.49 -9.03
N MET A 500 -14.56 7.80 -8.07
CA MET A 500 -14.53 7.14 -6.75
C MET A 500 -14.73 5.62 -6.87
N GLU A 501 -15.60 5.15 -7.79
CA GLU A 501 -15.79 3.71 -7.99
C GLU A 501 -14.52 3.03 -8.52
N GLU A 502 -13.82 3.63 -9.49
CA GLU A 502 -12.53 3.12 -9.98
C GLU A 502 -11.50 3.09 -8.85
N ALA A 503 -11.41 4.15 -8.05
CA ALA A 503 -10.45 4.21 -6.94
C ALA A 503 -10.72 3.13 -5.87
N ILE A 504 -11.99 2.90 -5.51
CA ILE A 504 -12.39 1.81 -4.60
C ILE A 504 -12.05 0.45 -5.23
N GLU A 505 -12.33 0.26 -6.53
CA GLU A 505 -12.03 -0.98 -7.24
C GLU A 505 -10.53 -1.29 -7.19
N LEU A 506 -9.65 -0.31 -7.36
CA LEU A 506 -8.20 -0.49 -7.32
C LEU A 506 -7.67 -0.79 -5.90
N TYR A 507 -8.31 -0.26 -4.84
CA TYR A 507 -8.01 -0.60 -3.44
C TYR A 507 -8.66 -1.92 -2.97
N THR A 508 -9.44 -2.59 -3.79
CA THR A 508 -10.14 -3.82 -3.43
C THR A 508 -9.86 -4.93 -4.43
N LEU A 509 -10.55 -4.95 -5.57
CA LEU A 509 -10.41 -5.95 -6.63
C LEU A 509 -9.04 -5.87 -7.32
N GLY A 510 -8.54 -4.67 -7.64
CA GLY A 510 -7.22 -4.48 -8.24
C GLY A 510 -6.10 -5.02 -7.36
N ALA A 511 -6.16 -4.74 -6.05
CA ALA A 511 -5.23 -5.29 -5.09
C ALA A 511 -5.40 -6.81 -4.89
N ALA A 512 -6.63 -7.35 -5.00
CA ALA A 512 -6.87 -8.79 -4.98
C ALA A 512 -6.30 -9.49 -6.23
N TYR A 513 -6.43 -8.87 -7.42
CA TYR A 513 -5.81 -9.34 -8.66
C TYR A 513 -4.29 -9.45 -8.54
N ALA A 514 -3.65 -8.48 -7.90
CA ALA A 514 -2.21 -8.52 -7.65
C ALA A 514 -1.77 -9.72 -6.78
N GLN A 515 -2.69 -10.33 -6.06
CA GLN A 515 -2.46 -11.51 -5.21
C GLN A 515 -2.98 -12.81 -5.83
N PHE A 516 -3.52 -12.85 -7.05
CA PHE A 516 -4.23 -14.00 -7.62
C PHE A 516 -5.44 -14.44 -6.78
N MET A 517 -6.18 -13.45 -6.22
CA MET A 517 -7.32 -13.69 -5.33
C MET A 517 -8.60 -12.98 -5.80
N GLU A 518 -8.63 -12.47 -7.03
CA GLU A 518 -9.77 -11.73 -7.61
C GLU A 518 -11.05 -12.56 -7.75
N ASP A 519 -10.92 -13.87 -7.75
CA ASP A 519 -12.03 -14.84 -7.76
C ASP A 519 -12.57 -15.18 -6.36
N ARG A 520 -11.96 -14.63 -5.30
CA ARG A 520 -12.27 -14.97 -3.89
C ARG A 520 -12.47 -13.76 -2.98
N LYS A 521 -11.87 -12.61 -3.28
CA LYS A 521 -12.00 -11.37 -2.49
C LYS A 521 -11.92 -10.11 -3.35
N GLY A 522 -12.18 -8.94 -2.75
CA GLY A 522 -12.18 -7.65 -3.44
C GLY A 522 -13.54 -7.30 -4.05
N MET A 523 -14.51 -8.23 -4.01
CA MET A 523 -15.91 -8.00 -4.40
C MET A 523 -16.87 -8.50 -3.32
N LEU A 524 -18.06 -7.90 -3.24
CA LEU A 524 -19.18 -8.45 -2.47
C LEU A 524 -20.02 -9.32 -3.39
N LYS A 525 -19.67 -10.59 -3.47
CA LYS A 525 -20.25 -11.59 -4.36
C LYS A 525 -20.45 -12.91 -3.63
N VAL A 526 -21.51 -13.64 -3.96
CA VAL A 526 -21.77 -14.97 -3.38
C VAL A 526 -20.60 -15.92 -3.67
N GLY A 527 -20.10 -16.60 -2.63
CA GLY A 527 -18.92 -17.47 -2.68
C GLY A 527 -17.58 -16.76 -2.41
N TYR A 528 -17.58 -15.43 -2.26
CA TYR A 528 -16.41 -14.63 -1.91
C TYR A 528 -16.23 -14.53 -0.39
N LEU A 529 -15.01 -14.23 0.03
CA LEU A 529 -14.68 -13.99 1.42
C LEU A 529 -15.47 -12.79 1.97
N ALA A 530 -16.00 -12.94 3.17
CA ALA A 530 -16.84 -11.95 3.83
C ALA A 530 -16.00 -10.86 4.50
N ASP A 531 -15.29 -10.07 3.68
CA ASP A 531 -14.45 -8.94 4.08
C ASP A 531 -15.08 -7.65 3.55
N MET A 532 -15.59 -6.82 4.46
CA MET A 532 -16.30 -5.60 4.08
C MET A 532 -16.26 -4.54 5.17
N ILE A 533 -16.58 -3.30 4.79
CA ILE A 533 -16.69 -2.17 5.69
C ILE A 533 -18.02 -1.45 5.52
N ILE A 534 -18.48 -0.84 6.60
CA ILE A 534 -19.61 0.09 6.62
C ILE A 534 -19.06 1.48 6.91
N MET A 535 -19.33 2.44 6.01
CA MET A 535 -18.88 3.83 6.13
C MET A 535 -19.98 4.69 6.75
N ASP A 536 -19.62 5.72 7.51
CA ASP A 536 -20.58 6.72 7.99
C ASP A 536 -21.12 7.61 6.87
N ASN A 537 -20.32 7.87 5.84
CA ASN A 537 -20.67 8.66 4.68
C ASN A 537 -20.75 7.83 3.39
N ASP A 538 -21.56 8.28 2.44
CA ASP A 538 -21.62 7.73 1.09
C ASP A 538 -20.54 8.36 0.21
N LEU A 539 -19.35 7.76 0.16
CA LEU A 539 -18.19 8.25 -0.58
C LEU A 539 -18.46 8.55 -2.06
N LEU A 540 -19.52 7.97 -2.64
CA LEU A 540 -19.89 8.19 -4.05
C LEU A 540 -20.64 9.51 -4.27
N THR A 541 -21.13 10.14 -3.21
CA THR A 541 -22.05 11.28 -3.32
C THR A 541 -21.67 12.49 -2.44
N ILE A 542 -20.76 12.31 -1.48
CA ILE A 542 -20.29 13.42 -0.64
C ILE A 542 -19.37 14.38 -1.43
N PRO A 543 -19.24 15.63 -1.00
CA PRO A 543 -18.21 16.54 -1.49
C PRO A 543 -16.78 15.99 -1.32
N GLU A 544 -15.88 16.36 -2.23
CA GLU A 544 -14.48 15.88 -2.22
C GLU A 544 -13.75 16.16 -0.88
N ASP A 545 -14.02 17.30 -0.26
CA ASP A 545 -13.41 17.74 1.01
C ASP A 545 -13.93 16.96 2.25
N GLU A 546 -15.02 16.21 2.11
CA GLU A 546 -15.54 15.34 3.16
C GLU A 546 -14.96 13.92 3.12
N ILE A 547 -14.25 13.53 2.05
CA ILE A 547 -13.72 12.16 1.89
C ILE A 547 -12.79 11.81 3.04
N MET A 548 -11.77 12.65 3.30
CA MET A 548 -10.75 12.42 4.33
C MET A 548 -11.30 12.49 5.77
N THR A 549 -12.47 13.09 5.97
CA THR A 549 -13.12 13.20 7.29
C THR A 549 -14.17 12.13 7.54
N SER A 550 -14.42 11.28 6.55
CA SER A 550 -15.30 10.12 6.67
C SER A 550 -14.67 9.05 7.57
N ASN A 551 -15.51 8.21 8.16
CA ASN A 551 -15.05 7.17 9.08
C ASN A 551 -15.61 5.80 8.70
N VAL A 552 -14.89 4.77 9.09
CA VAL A 552 -15.36 3.39 9.07
C VAL A 552 -16.15 3.13 10.36
N ASP A 553 -17.43 2.77 10.22
CA ASP A 553 -18.29 2.41 11.34
C ASP A 553 -18.13 0.96 11.76
N TYR A 554 -17.97 0.06 10.78
CA TYR A 554 -17.72 -1.36 11.02
C TYR A 554 -16.67 -1.89 10.06
N THR A 555 -15.78 -2.72 10.56
CA THR A 555 -14.89 -3.57 9.76
C THR A 555 -15.23 -5.02 10.05
N ILE A 556 -15.48 -5.77 8.97
CA ILE A 556 -15.86 -7.19 9.02
C ILE A 556 -14.80 -7.95 8.22
N VAL A 557 -14.20 -8.96 8.84
CA VAL A 557 -13.22 -9.86 8.21
C VAL A 557 -13.60 -11.30 8.49
N GLY A 558 -13.68 -12.10 7.43
CA GLY A 558 -14.12 -13.49 7.55
C GLY A 558 -15.49 -13.62 8.23
N GLY A 559 -16.42 -12.71 7.91
CA GLY A 559 -17.77 -12.69 8.46
C GLY A 559 -17.88 -12.30 9.94
N LYS A 560 -16.78 -11.86 10.57
CA LYS A 560 -16.74 -11.43 11.97
C LYS A 560 -16.56 -9.92 12.07
N ILE A 561 -17.31 -9.27 12.95
CA ILE A 561 -17.09 -7.87 13.29
C ILE A 561 -15.78 -7.79 14.09
N VAL A 562 -14.74 -7.20 13.49
CA VAL A 562 -13.42 -7.02 14.11
C VAL A 562 -13.21 -5.59 14.63
N TYR A 563 -14.06 -4.66 14.18
CA TYR A 563 -14.11 -3.28 14.66
C TYR A 563 -15.52 -2.72 14.55
N GLN A 564 -15.91 -1.96 15.56
CA GLN A 564 -17.11 -1.14 15.56
C GLN A 564 -16.77 0.20 16.22
N ARG A 565 -17.01 1.31 15.52
CA ARG A 565 -16.79 2.66 16.04
C ARG A 565 -17.75 2.95 17.18
N ASP A 566 -17.29 3.62 18.23
CA ASP A 566 -18.13 4.04 19.35
C ASP A 566 -19.30 4.91 18.85
N GLY A 567 -20.51 4.55 19.24
CA GLY A 567 -21.74 5.22 18.83
C GLY A 567 -22.27 4.83 17.43
N ALA A 568 -21.60 3.99 16.67
CA ALA A 568 -22.17 3.36 15.48
C ALA A 568 -23.35 2.47 15.88
N ARG A 569 -24.53 2.67 15.26
CA ARG A 569 -25.78 1.97 15.56
C ARG A 569 -26.06 0.86 14.57
#